data_5bd67268e7df5ee92086115b0b6c6528
#
_entry.id   5bd67268e7df5ee92086115b0b6c6528
#
_cell.length_a   1.000
_cell.length_b   1.000
_cell.length_c   1.000
_cell.angle_alpha   90.00
_cell.angle_beta   90.00
_cell.angle_gamma   90.00
#
_symmetry.space_group_name_H-M   'P 1'
#
loop_
_entity.id
_entity.type
_entity.pdbx_description
1 polymer ?
#
loop_
_entity_poly.entity_id
_entity_poly.type
_entity_poly.pdbx_seq_one_letter_code
_entity_poly.pdbx_strand_id
1 'polypeptide(L)'
;MNRLNQLTEIHQSGKPYIIYKSKKGFNLYTNFSKKIILNNKNIKSFLTKKNKKKSKDTDLFIGFFGYELLNNLIDVKIPKQKNLNFPKGIFYKPEKKIKLSSKLNYDFENFKSGNFKININRKNYTKIFNKFKKKIKSGETYQIKICTKYKTKSKINPLDFFSRLSNTNLAPEAFMIKDHNY
;
A
#
# COMPACT_ATOMS: atom_id res chain seq x y z
N MET A 1 -12.09 -27.97 -0.58
CA MET A 1 -11.76 -26.91 -1.55
C MET A 1 -10.48 -26.20 -1.09
N ASN A 2 -9.45 -26.16 -1.93
CA ASN A 2 -8.16 -25.58 -1.53
C ASN A 2 -8.33 -24.05 -1.38
N ARG A 3 -7.84 -23.47 -0.29
CA ARG A 3 -7.99 -22.04 0.02
C ARG A 3 -7.29 -21.10 -1.00
N LEU A 4 -6.29 -21.62 -1.71
CA LEU A 4 -5.66 -20.93 -2.83
C LEU A 4 -6.59 -20.83 -4.05
N ASN A 5 -7.39 -21.88 -4.30
CA ASN A 5 -8.38 -21.85 -5.38
C ASN A 5 -9.46 -20.78 -5.12
N GLN A 6 -9.86 -20.57 -3.84
CA GLN A 6 -10.77 -19.48 -3.48
C GLN A 6 -10.21 -18.09 -3.78
N LEU A 7 -8.91 -17.86 -3.51
CA LEU A 7 -8.28 -16.58 -3.85
C LEU A 7 -8.24 -16.38 -5.37
N THR A 8 -7.93 -17.42 -6.13
CA THR A 8 -7.91 -17.38 -7.60
C THR A 8 -9.28 -17.05 -8.16
N GLU A 9 -10.32 -17.74 -7.69
CA GLU A 9 -11.70 -17.49 -8.10
C GLU A 9 -12.15 -16.06 -7.81
N ILE A 10 -11.85 -15.55 -6.60
CA ILE A 10 -12.18 -14.18 -6.22
C ILE A 10 -11.40 -13.17 -7.08
N HIS A 11 -10.12 -13.44 -7.36
CA HIS A 11 -9.30 -12.58 -8.22
C HIS A 11 -9.87 -12.54 -9.65
N GLN A 12 -10.22 -13.67 -10.22
CA GLN A 12 -10.80 -13.80 -11.56
C GLN A 12 -12.21 -13.22 -11.66
N SER A 13 -13.00 -13.30 -10.58
CA SER A 13 -14.36 -12.72 -10.56
C SER A 13 -14.38 -11.19 -10.61
N GLY A 14 -13.23 -10.53 -10.50
CA GLY A 14 -13.16 -9.07 -10.46
C GLY A 14 -13.66 -8.42 -9.17
N LYS A 15 -14.17 -9.19 -8.21
CA LYS A 15 -14.67 -8.67 -6.93
C LYS A 15 -13.57 -8.04 -6.09
N PRO A 16 -13.87 -7.00 -5.31
CA PRO A 16 -12.91 -6.40 -4.39
C PRO A 16 -12.47 -7.39 -3.30
N TYR A 17 -11.20 -7.34 -2.95
CA TYR A 17 -10.66 -8.09 -1.82
C TYR A 17 -9.44 -7.41 -1.23
N ILE A 18 -9.09 -7.79 0.01
CA ILE A 18 -7.87 -7.36 0.69
C ILE A 18 -7.13 -8.59 1.18
N ILE A 19 -5.85 -8.67 0.85
CA ILE A 19 -4.93 -9.63 1.46
C ILE A 19 -4.11 -8.90 2.51
N TYR A 20 -4.06 -9.45 3.71
CA TYR A 20 -3.24 -8.94 4.80
C TYR A 20 -2.31 -10.03 5.32
N LYS A 21 -1.01 -9.75 5.28
CA LYS A 21 0.06 -10.56 5.88
C LYS A 21 0.29 -10.09 7.29
N SER A 22 0.34 -11.02 8.22
CA SER A 22 0.78 -10.82 9.61
C SER A 22 1.82 -11.87 9.97
N LYS A 23 2.38 -11.80 11.18
CA LYS A 23 3.27 -12.85 11.71
C LYS A 23 2.63 -14.25 11.71
N LYS A 24 1.29 -14.33 11.74
CA LYS A 24 0.51 -15.58 11.74
C LYS A 24 0.15 -16.10 10.34
N GLY A 25 0.66 -15.48 9.27
CA GLY A 25 0.36 -15.80 7.87
C GLY A 25 -0.62 -14.83 7.22
N PHE A 26 -1.21 -15.25 6.11
CA PHE A 26 -2.04 -14.40 5.28
C PHE A 26 -3.52 -14.59 5.61
N ASN A 27 -4.26 -13.49 5.59
CA ASN A 27 -5.70 -13.45 5.68
C ASN A 27 -6.27 -12.76 4.44
N LEU A 28 -7.33 -13.31 3.89
CA LEU A 28 -8.11 -12.75 2.80
C LEU A 28 -9.41 -12.19 3.37
N TYR A 29 -9.70 -10.94 3.08
CA TYR A 29 -10.93 -10.26 3.48
C TYR A 29 -11.75 -9.95 2.25
N THR A 30 -13.04 -10.27 2.29
CA THR A 30 -13.99 -10.13 1.18
C THR A 30 -15.37 -9.72 1.68
N ASN A 31 -16.29 -9.46 0.74
CA ASN A 31 -17.65 -9.06 1.04
C ASN A 31 -17.66 -7.85 1.98
N PHE A 32 -17.51 -6.67 1.40
CA PHE A 32 -17.40 -5.45 2.19
C PHE A 32 -18.78 -4.81 2.37
N SER A 33 -19.24 -4.71 3.64
CA SER A 33 -20.49 -4.00 3.99
C SER A 33 -20.34 -2.49 3.88
N LYS A 34 -19.11 -1.98 3.95
CA LYS A 34 -18.85 -0.55 3.89
C LYS A 34 -17.51 -0.23 3.26
N LYS A 35 -17.53 0.76 2.37
CA LYS A 35 -16.34 1.42 1.79
C LYS A 35 -16.37 2.89 2.20
N ILE A 36 -15.27 3.40 2.75
CA ILE A 36 -15.12 4.79 3.18
C ILE A 36 -13.94 5.38 2.43
N ILE A 37 -14.19 6.37 1.58
CA ILE A 37 -13.14 7.17 0.95
C ILE A 37 -12.91 8.38 1.82
N LEU A 38 -11.68 8.54 2.30
CA LEU A 38 -11.29 9.65 3.15
C LEU A 38 -10.92 10.89 2.33
N ASN A 39 -11.35 12.01 2.84
CA ASN A 39 -11.07 13.33 2.31
C ASN A 39 -10.98 14.34 3.46
N ASN A 40 -10.74 15.59 3.09
CA ASN A 40 -10.57 16.67 4.05
C ASN A 40 -11.78 16.91 4.95
N LYS A 41 -13.01 16.59 4.46
CA LYS A 41 -14.25 16.84 5.20
C LYS A 41 -14.55 15.76 6.24
N ASN A 42 -14.16 14.49 5.97
CA ASN A 42 -14.57 13.36 6.81
C ASN A 42 -13.45 12.72 7.65
N ILE A 43 -12.19 13.10 7.44
CA ILE A 43 -11.05 12.49 8.15
C ILE A 43 -11.15 12.68 9.67
N LYS A 44 -11.48 13.89 10.15
CA LYS A 44 -11.61 14.16 11.58
C LYS A 44 -12.69 13.31 12.22
N SER A 45 -13.89 13.28 11.61
CA SER A 45 -15.01 12.47 12.12
C SER A 45 -14.74 10.96 12.07
N PHE A 46 -13.96 10.50 11.09
CA PHE A 46 -13.53 9.11 11.01
C PHE A 46 -12.61 8.72 12.17
N LEU A 47 -11.62 9.57 12.48
CA LEU A 47 -10.66 9.33 13.56
C LEU A 47 -11.27 9.43 14.96
N THR A 48 -12.27 10.31 15.14
CA THR A 48 -12.93 10.51 16.44
C THR A 48 -14.04 9.50 16.76
N LYS A 49 -14.42 8.66 15.79
CA LYS A 49 -15.40 7.61 16.05
C LYS A 49 -14.88 6.65 17.11
N LYS A 50 -15.58 6.60 18.25
CA LYS A 50 -15.30 5.63 19.30
C LYS A 50 -15.46 4.21 18.75
N ASN A 51 -14.38 3.43 18.80
CA ASN A 51 -14.44 2.02 18.45
C ASN A 51 -15.29 1.29 19.49
N LYS A 52 -16.38 0.67 19.06
CA LYS A 52 -17.12 -0.28 19.89
C LYS A 52 -16.23 -1.50 20.16
N LYS A 53 -16.42 -2.16 21.32
CA LYS A 53 -15.71 -3.39 21.64
C LYS A 53 -15.87 -4.40 20.48
N LYS A 54 -14.76 -4.98 20.02
CA LYS A 54 -14.78 -6.01 18.98
C LYS A 54 -15.61 -7.20 19.43
N SER A 55 -16.62 -7.55 18.66
CA SER A 55 -17.42 -8.78 18.87
C SER A 55 -17.02 -9.89 17.90
N LYS A 56 -16.47 -9.55 16.73
CA LYS A 56 -16.10 -10.50 15.67
C LYS A 56 -14.76 -10.13 15.04
N ASP A 57 -14.09 -11.09 14.45
CA ASP A 57 -12.83 -10.91 13.68
C ASP A 57 -12.95 -9.96 12.49
N THR A 58 -14.18 -9.71 12.04
CA THR A 58 -14.52 -8.78 10.95
C THR A 58 -14.94 -7.39 11.45
N ASP A 59 -15.05 -7.17 12.77
CA ASP A 59 -15.38 -5.86 13.35
C ASP A 59 -14.17 -4.92 13.34
N LEU A 60 -13.66 -4.68 12.15
CA LEU A 60 -12.51 -3.81 11.92
C LEU A 60 -12.66 -3.10 10.57
N PHE A 61 -11.94 -2.01 10.42
CA PHE A 61 -11.74 -1.35 9.15
C PHE A 61 -10.31 -1.59 8.67
N ILE A 62 -10.15 -2.03 7.42
CA ILE A 62 -8.86 -2.26 6.78
C ILE A 62 -8.70 -1.25 5.65
N GLY A 63 -7.55 -0.57 5.61
CA GLY A 63 -7.29 0.41 4.58
C GLY A 63 -6.00 1.17 4.83
N PHE A 64 -5.89 2.36 4.27
CA PHE A 64 -4.72 3.21 4.45
C PHE A 64 -5.10 4.70 4.55
N PHE A 65 -4.20 5.46 5.17
CA PHE A 65 -4.19 6.91 5.16
C PHE A 65 -3.12 7.38 4.17
N GLY A 66 -3.52 8.18 3.19
CA GLY A 66 -2.58 8.86 2.31
C GLY A 66 -1.96 10.07 3.00
N TYR A 67 -0.73 10.38 2.64
CA TYR A 67 0.04 11.47 3.25
C TYR A 67 -0.62 12.84 3.08
N GLU A 68 -1.41 13.03 2.03
CA GLU A 68 -2.12 14.27 1.72
C GLU A 68 -3.23 14.61 2.73
N LEU A 69 -3.67 13.64 3.53
CA LEU A 69 -4.64 13.89 4.61
C LEU A 69 -4.03 14.66 5.78
N LEU A 70 -2.70 14.68 5.92
CA LEU A 70 -2.00 15.42 6.98
C LEU A 70 -2.25 16.91 6.92
N ASN A 71 -2.47 17.49 5.72
CA ASN A 71 -2.78 18.91 5.57
C ASN A 71 -3.96 19.40 6.41
N ASN A 72 -4.83 18.48 6.84
CA ASN A 72 -6.01 18.80 7.64
C ASN A 72 -5.94 18.33 9.09
N LEU A 73 -4.92 17.56 9.42
CA LEU A 73 -4.71 17.04 10.77
C LEU A 73 -3.65 17.83 11.53
N ILE A 74 -2.65 18.30 10.80
CA ILE A 74 -1.57 19.12 11.32
C ILE A 74 -1.39 20.33 10.40
N ASP A 75 -0.92 21.43 10.92
CA ASP A 75 -0.71 22.69 10.16
C ASP A 75 0.56 22.62 9.30
N VAL A 76 0.58 21.66 8.38
CA VAL A 76 1.68 21.48 7.42
C VAL A 76 1.14 21.51 6.01
N LYS A 77 1.59 22.46 5.19
CA LYS A 77 1.25 22.52 3.77
C LYS A 77 2.09 21.52 2.98
N ILE A 78 1.50 20.39 2.62
CA ILE A 78 2.12 19.43 1.70
C ILE A 78 1.81 19.87 0.26
N PRO A 79 2.83 19.97 -0.62
CA PRO A 79 2.61 20.34 -2.01
C PRO A 79 1.62 19.37 -2.67
N LYS A 80 0.65 19.94 -3.41
CA LYS A 80 -0.30 19.11 -4.19
C LYS A 80 0.48 18.27 -5.19
N GLN A 81 0.42 16.97 -5.07
CA GLN A 81 0.91 16.08 -6.11
C GLN A 81 -0.04 16.17 -7.31
N LYS A 82 0.52 16.31 -8.52
CA LYS A 82 -0.26 16.34 -9.76
C LYS A 82 -1.00 15.03 -9.92
N ASN A 83 -2.33 15.10 -9.93
CA ASN A 83 -3.29 14.12 -10.44
C ASN A 83 -2.88 12.64 -10.38
N LEU A 84 -2.77 12.10 -9.18
CA LEU A 84 -2.92 10.67 -9.02
C LEU A 84 -4.44 10.44 -8.85
N ASN A 85 -5.05 9.67 -9.77
CA ASN A 85 -6.42 9.15 -9.60
C ASN A 85 -6.47 8.10 -8.50
N PHE A 86 -5.84 8.41 -7.38
CA PHE A 86 -5.69 7.54 -6.22
C PHE A 86 -6.33 8.21 -5.00
N PRO A 87 -7.12 7.50 -4.18
CA PRO A 87 -7.79 8.09 -3.05
C PRO A 87 -6.78 8.55 -2.00
N LYS A 88 -7.05 9.69 -1.36
CA LYS A 88 -6.25 10.19 -0.23
C LYS A 88 -6.25 9.24 0.97
N GLY A 89 -7.24 8.39 1.06
CA GLY A 89 -7.34 7.30 2.02
C GLY A 89 -8.60 6.52 1.74
N ILE A 90 -8.56 5.23 2.04
CA ILE A 90 -9.70 4.35 1.82
C ILE A 90 -9.71 3.26 2.90
N PHE A 91 -10.90 2.97 3.41
CA PHE A 91 -11.13 1.92 4.37
C PHE A 91 -12.33 1.07 4.00
N TYR A 92 -12.22 -0.22 4.26
CA TYR A 92 -13.26 -1.21 4.02
C TYR A 92 -13.61 -1.93 5.31
N LYS A 93 -14.91 -2.18 5.53
CA LYS A 93 -15.40 -3.06 6.59
C LYS A 93 -15.71 -4.43 5.97
N PRO A 94 -14.91 -5.48 6.20
CA PRO A 94 -15.14 -6.80 5.66
C PRO A 94 -16.26 -7.52 6.43
N GLU A 95 -16.96 -8.41 5.74
CA GLU A 95 -17.92 -9.34 6.35
C GLU A 95 -17.36 -10.76 6.43
N LYS A 96 -16.41 -11.10 5.55
CA LYS A 96 -15.80 -12.43 5.49
C LYS A 96 -14.29 -12.35 5.61
N LYS A 97 -13.72 -13.18 6.49
CA LYS A 97 -12.29 -13.42 6.65
C LYS A 97 -11.99 -14.88 6.37
N ILE A 98 -11.02 -15.12 5.51
CA ILE A 98 -10.52 -16.45 5.16
C ILE A 98 -9.04 -16.50 5.50
N LYS A 99 -8.65 -17.44 6.36
CA LYS A 99 -7.22 -17.66 6.67
C LYS A 99 -6.60 -18.41 5.50
N LEU A 100 -5.60 -17.82 4.88
CA LEU A 100 -4.78 -18.46 3.83
C LEU A 100 -3.60 -19.21 4.46
N SER A 101 -2.75 -19.79 3.60
CA SER A 101 -1.50 -20.44 4.02
C SER A 101 -0.49 -19.43 4.58
N SER A 102 0.59 -19.92 5.22
CA SER A 102 1.71 -19.10 5.69
C SER A 102 2.53 -18.49 4.55
N LYS A 103 2.48 -19.10 3.36
CA LYS A 103 3.09 -18.61 2.13
C LYS A 103 2.02 -18.50 1.04
N LEU A 104 2.08 -17.45 0.25
CA LEU A 104 1.29 -17.33 -0.97
C LEU A 104 2.15 -17.95 -2.09
N ASN A 105 1.87 -19.21 -2.40
CA ASN A 105 2.44 -19.85 -3.58
C ASN A 105 1.43 -19.68 -4.71
N TYR A 106 1.61 -18.62 -5.47
CA TYR A 106 0.84 -18.39 -6.66
C TYR A 106 1.80 -18.62 -7.82
N ASP A 107 1.52 -19.57 -8.66
CA ASP A 107 2.36 -19.93 -9.80
C ASP A 107 1.90 -19.11 -11.01
N PHE A 108 2.72 -18.16 -11.39
CA PHE A 108 2.38 -17.21 -12.44
C PHE A 108 3.35 -17.26 -13.60
N GLU A 109 2.86 -16.77 -14.72
CA GLU A 109 3.63 -16.54 -15.94
C GLU A 109 4.93 -15.79 -15.67
N ASN A 110 5.98 -16.15 -16.41
CA ASN A 110 7.28 -15.53 -16.33
C ASN A 110 7.19 -14.01 -16.48
N PHE A 111 7.46 -13.30 -15.43
CA PHE A 111 7.52 -11.85 -15.39
C PHE A 111 8.75 -11.37 -16.21
N LYS A 112 8.51 -10.71 -17.33
CA LYS A 112 9.56 -10.00 -18.08
C LYS A 112 9.56 -8.54 -17.65
N SER A 113 10.55 -8.12 -16.87
CA SER A 113 10.76 -6.71 -16.59
C SER A 113 11.36 -6.03 -17.82
N GLY A 114 10.80 -4.90 -18.22
CA GLY A 114 11.44 -4.01 -19.17
C GLY A 114 12.65 -3.29 -18.54
N ASN A 115 13.43 -2.59 -19.37
CA ASN A 115 14.56 -1.79 -18.92
C ASN A 115 14.10 -0.70 -17.93
N PHE A 116 14.81 -0.56 -16.83
CA PHE A 116 14.55 0.48 -15.84
C PHE A 116 15.15 1.82 -16.27
N LYS A 117 14.35 2.87 -16.22
CA LYS A 117 14.82 4.25 -16.37
C LYS A 117 14.94 4.88 -14.99
N ILE A 118 16.07 5.50 -14.71
CA ILE A 118 16.34 6.22 -13.47
C ILE A 118 16.04 7.72 -13.68
N ASN A 119 15.45 8.39 -12.71
CA ASN A 119 15.07 9.80 -12.81
C ASN A 119 16.25 10.76 -12.65
N ILE A 120 17.40 10.28 -12.18
CA ILE A 120 18.59 11.07 -11.92
C ILE A 120 19.84 10.28 -12.34
N ASN A 121 20.73 10.88 -13.11
CA ASN A 121 22.00 10.28 -13.42
C ASN A 121 23.04 10.47 -12.30
N ARG A 122 24.14 9.70 -12.35
CA ARG A 122 25.21 9.72 -11.34
C ARG A 122 25.77 11.13 -11.10
N LYS A 123 26.03 11.89 -12.15
CA LYS A 123 26.60 13.26 -12.06
C LYS A 123 25.68 14.19 -11.28
N ASN A 124 24.38 14.18 -11.56
CA ASN A 124 23.39 14.99 -10.86
C ASN A 124 23.17 14.52 -9.43
N TYR A 125 23.16 13.21 -9.21
CA TYR A 125 23.08 12.65 -7.85
C TYR A 125 24.27 13.13 -6.99
N THR A 126 25.51 13.06 -7.51
CA THR A 126 26.71 13.52 -6.80
C THR A 126 26.63 15.02 -6.46
N LYS A 127 26.15 15.86 -7.39
CA LYS A 127 25.95 17.30 -7.12
C LYS A 127 24.98 17.52 -5.94
N ILE A 128 23.84 16.84 -5.96
CA ILE A 128 22.83 16.94 -4.89
C ILE A 128 23.40 16.42 -3.58
N PHE A 129 24.08 15.27 -3.59
CA PHE A 129 24.71 14.68 -2.42
C PHE A 129 25.72 15.66 -1.77
N ASN A 130 26.61 16.24 -2.56
CA ASN A 130 27.62 17.19 -2.07
C ASN A 130 26.98 18.47 -1.51
N LYS A 131 25.90 18.96 -2.14
CA LYS A 131 25.12 20.10 -1.62
C LYS A 131 24.55 19.80 -0.24
N PHE A 132 23.91 18.64 -0.07
CA PHE A 132 23.32 18.24 1.21
C PHE A 132 24.37 17.91 2.27
N LYS A 133 25.49 17.30 1.88
CA LYS A 133 26.61 17.07 2.79
C LYS A 133 27.14 18.37 3.39
N LYS A 134 27.22 19.45 2.58
CA LYS A 134 27.59 20.78 3.08
C LYS A 134 26.59 21.32 4.11
N LYS A 135 25.26 21.16 3.84
CA LYS A 135 24.19 21.60 4.75
C LYS A 135 24.17 20.84 6.08
N ILE A 136 24.50 19.54 6.07
CA ILE A 136 24.68 18.76 7.30
C ILE A 136 25.90 19.29 8.08
N LYS A 137 27.03 19.56 7.39
CA LYS A 137 28.23 20.07 8.03
C LYS A 137 28.06 21.48 8.62
N SER A 138 27.22 22.32 8.01
CA SER A 138 26.90 23.67 8.52
C SER A 138 25.83 23.67 9.63
N GLY A 139 25.33 22.51 10.04
CA GLY A 139 24.32 22.40 11.10
C GLY A 139 22.89 22.77 10.67
N GLU A 140 22.65 23.04 9.37
CA GLU A 140 21.29 23.36 8.88
C GLU A 140 20.31 22.18 9.04
N THR A 141 20.82 20.95 9.07
CA THR A 141 20.05 19.73 9.30
C THR A 141 20.98 18.61 9.74
N TYR A 142 20.44 17.63 10.46
CA TYR A 142 21.22 16.47 10.92
C TYR A 142 21.09 15.26 9.99
N GLN A 143 20.03 15.19 9.17
CA GLN A 143 19.77 14.08 8.26
C GLN A 143 18.98 14.52 7.03
N ILE A 144 19.35 14.00 5.86
CA ILE A 144 18.61 14.18 4.61
C ILE A 144 18.53 12.84 3.86
N LYS A 145 17.33 12.50 3.38
CA LYS A 145 17.09 11.34 2.54
C LYS A 145 17.02 11.76 1.07
N ILE A 146 17.94 11.25 0.24
CA ILE A 146 17.91 11.44 -1.21
C ILE A 146 17.20 10.23 -1.84
N CYS A 147 16.07 10.48 -2.49
CA CYS A 147 15.29 9.42 -3.13
C CYS A 147 15.52 9.40 -4.64
N THR A 148 15.80 8.22 -5.18
CA THR A 148 15.83 7.96 -6.63
C THR A 148 14.60 7.18 -7.04
N LYS A 149 14.05 7.48 -8.24
CA LYS A 149 12.90 6.78 -8.81
C LYS A 149 13.36 5.94 -9.99
N TYR A 150 13.01 4.66 -9.93
CA TYR A 150 13.16 3.73 -11.03
C TYR A 150 11.80 3.55 -11.70
N LYS A 151 11.75 3.64 -13.00
CA LYS A 151 10.53 3.44 -13.81
C LYS A 151 10.78 2.37 -14.84
N THR A 152 9.85 1.46 -14.99
CA THR A 152 9.81 0.49 -16.08
C THR A 152 8.41 0.40 -16.64
N LYS A 153 8.29 0.03 -17.93
CA LYS A 153 7.02 -0.38 -18.52
C LYS A 153 6.96 -1.91 -18.43
N SER A 154 5.98 -2.41 -17.71
CA SER A 154 5.77 -3.84 -17.58
C SER A 154 4.29 -4.13 -17.35
N LYS A 155 3.80 -5.23 -17.94
CA LYS A 155 2.51 -5.81 -17.59
C LYS A 155 2.73 -6.75 -16.41
N ILE A 156 2.36 -6.33 -15.22
CA ILE A 156 2.51 -7.11 -13.99
C ILE A 156 1.11 -7.51 -13.52
N ASN A 157 0.92 -8.78 -13.20
CA ASN A 157 -0.23 -9.18 -12.40
C ASN A 157 0.03 -8.73 -10.95
N PRO A 158 -0.80 -7.84 -10.37
CA PRO A 158 -0.55 -7.30 -9.03
C PRO A 158 -0.53 -8.38 -7.94
N LEU A 159 -1.32 -9.44 -8.08
CA LEU A 159 -1.38 -10.53 -7.11
C LEU A 159 -0.09 -11.37 -7.13
N ASP A 160 0.44 -11.68 -8.33
CA ASP A 160 1.74 -12.34 -8.48
C ASP A 160 2.86 -11.48 -7.86
N PHE A 161 2.89 -10.22 -8.23
CA PHE A 161 3.88 -9.30 -7.70
C PHE A 161 3.84 -9.23 -6.16
N PHE A 162 2.64 -9.11 -5.59
CA PHE A 162 2.46 -9.11 -4.14
C PHE A 162 2.91 -10.43 -3.50
N SER A 163 2.57 -11.56 -4.11
CA SER A 163 2.98 -12.89 -3.65
C SER A 163 4.50 -13.03 -3.60
N ARG A 164 5.19 -12.73 -4.71
CA ARG A 164 6.65 -12.78 -4.79
C ARG A 164 7.33 -11.81 -3.82
N LEU A 165 6.85 -10.56 -3.80
CA LEU A 165 7.40 -9.55 -2.90
C LEU A 165 7.23 -9.94 -1.43
N SER A 166 6.08 -10.49 -1.06
CA SER A 166 5.80 -10.92 0.31
C SER A 166 6.63 -12.13 0.75
N ASN A 167 7.02 -12.98 -0.18
CA ASN A 167 7.85 -14.15 0.09
C ASN A 167 9.34 -13.81 0.16
N THR A 168 9.80 -12.82 -0.62
CA THR A 168 11.21 -12.39 -0.64
C THR A 168 11.51 -11.32 0.39
N ASN A 169 10.55 -10.45 0.69
CA ASN A 169 10.69 -9.41 1.70
C ASN A 169 10.09 -9.91 3.04
N LEU A 170 10.95 -10.05 4.04
CA LEU A 170 10.57 -10.53 5.37
C LEU A 170 9.83 -9.49 6.22
N ALA A 171 9.20 -8.48 5.61
CA ALA A 171 8.37 -7.53 6.32
C ALA A 171 7.33 -8.26 7.19
N PRO A 172 7.19 -7.91 8.48
CA PRO A 172 6.29 -8.60 9.41
C PRO A 172 4.83 -8.41 9.04
N GLU A 173 4.52 -7.32 8.35
CA GLU A 173 3.19 -6.97 7.90
C GLU A 173 3.24 -6.44 6.47
N ALA A 174 2.25 -6.81 5.66
CA ALA A 174 2.03 -6.29 4.32
C ALA A 174 0.56 -6.42 3.97
N PHE A 175 0.08 -5.56 3.09
CA PHE A 175 -1.29 -5.70 2.60
C PHE A 175 -1.37 -5.33 1.12
N MET A 176 -2.34 -5.92 0.46
CA MET A 176 -2.75 -5.62 -0.91
C MET A 176 -4.26 -5.36 -0.92
N ILE A 177 -4.67 -4.28 -1.54
CA ILE A 177 -6.07 -3.95 -1.77
C ILE A 177 -6.31 -4.05 -3.28
N LYS A 178 -7.29 -4.86 -3.67
CA LYS A 178 -7.88 -4.83 -5.01
C LYS A 178 -9.29 -4.28 -4.92
N ASP A 179 -9.56 -3.24 -5.66
CA ASP A 179 -10.89 -2.68 -5.87
C ASP A 179 -11.18 -2.58 -7.39
N HIS A 180 -12.39 -2.22 -7.78
CA HIS A 180 -12.76 -2.04 -9.19
C HIS A 180 -11.91 -0.98 -9.89
N ASN A 181 -11.46 0.05 -9.16
CA ASN A 181 -10.73 1.21 -9.71
C ASN A 181 -9.23 1.24 -9.34
N TYR A 182 -8.75 0.28 -8.52
CA TYR A 182 -7.38 0.31 -7.99
C TYR A 182 -6.79 -1.11 -7.91
#